data_0aa33174b66eda15f8ee1070333ef98a
#
_entry.id   0aa33174b66eda15f8ee1070333ef98a
#
_cell.length_a   1.000
_cell.length_b   1.000
_cell.length_c   1.000
_cell.angle_alpha   90.00
_cell.angle_beta   90.00
_cell.angle_gamma   90.00
#
_symmetry.space_group_name_H-M   'P 1'
#
loop_
_entity.id
_entity.type
_entity.pdbx_description
1 polymer ?
#
loop_
_entity_poly.entity_id
_entity_poly.type
_entity_poly.pdbx_seq_one_letter_code
_entity_poly.pdbx_strand_id
1 'polypeptide(L)'
;MLFYDPKSIMMKDKFKILSLICLISTPAFTQSEVNITSKINHVTVFTNRAQIEAEASTPLKKGVSKIIISDIASTIDAESIQIGGRGDFTLLSVSFQKDFISKRTLKYQEDIEKLAEGLRELDMKLKVLNLEEKMVMDNTKIKSDTDDLYRDHLEELSLYFRKKLTSIGLARLKTEREIEELREQKNNLQTQLNTDPSRNLPLGKILLTVKANSNSNAKLELKYLVYEAGWTPTYDVRVESSASPFELNYKANVFQNTGLDWENVMLSLSTASVNKRTIKPELSPKFLYFHENRPPAPARMMKAMVTSRAGMEVDMEEMENASNFSKVVENELNSQFDITIPYRVNSGASETVEVQKLTINAEYVTYVVPKYDDSGFLVAEVKDWGQYNLMPATANIYFEDNFIGKSYVGQGNPTEKLKISLGRDERVQVKREEITDYKTRKTFGSNIRESFGYEISLKNTKSSSISLSVEDQIPVSQDSDIEIDVEELNGGQLNEQSGKIRWDLTIPSAQSRQLLLKYTVKYPKDKQVPNL
;
A
#
# COMPACT_ATOMS: atom_id res chain seq x y z
N MET A 1 -69.64 -0.18 44.76
CA MET A 1 -70.74 -0.71 45.59
C MET A 1 -70.32 -2.05 46.16
N LEU A 2 -70.20 -2.06 47.55
CA LEU A 2 -70.20 -3.20 48.49
C LEU A 2 -68.98 -4.11 48.40
N PHE A 3 -68.00 -3.92 49.32
CA PHE A 3 -67.90 -4.29 50.74
C PHE A 3 -68.11 -5.81 50.97
N TYR A 4 -67.10 -6.55 51.47
CA TYR A 4 -67.07 -7.07 52.83
C TYR A 4 -65.77 -7.89 53.10
N ASP A 5 -65.03 -7.52 54.12
CA ASP A 5 -64.07 -8.20 54.98
C ASP A 5 -64.86 -8.70 56.19
N PRO A 6 -64.34 -9.38 57.19
CA PRO A 6 -63.22 -10.30 57.40
C PRO A 6 -63.60 -11.53 58.35
N LYS A 7 -62.50 -12.16 58.81
CA LYS A 7 -62.32 -12.87 60.13
C LYS A 7 -62.53 -14.38 60.23
N SER A 8 -61.41 -14.98 60.55
CA SER A 8 -61.08 -15.89 61.65
C SER A 8 -61.65 -17.31 61.58
N ILE A 9 -60.72 -18.26 61.78
CA ILE A 9 -60.67 -19.14 62.97
C ILE A 9 -59.41 -20.01 62.90
N MET A 10 -58.68 -19.98 64.01
CA MET A 10 -57.53 -20.82 64.35
C MET A 10 -57.96 -22.27 64.50
N MET A 11 -57.20 -23.21 63.93
CA MET A 11 -57.01 -24.53 64.60
C MET A 11 -55.67 -25.13 64.26
N LYS A 12 -54.95 -25.51 65.32
CA LYS A 12 -53.65 -26.18 65.34
C LYS A 12 -53.79 -27.58 64.84
N ASP A 13 -52.93 -28.04 63.94
CA ASP A 13 -52.50 -29.43 63.97
C ASP A 13 -51.05 -29.58 63.46
N LYS A 14 -50.24 -30.20 64.24
CA LYS A 14 -48.83 -30.49 64.02
C LYS A 14 -48.70 -31.62 63.01
N PHE A 15 -48.18 -31.30 61.81
CA PHE A 15 -47.63 -32.36 60.96
C PHE A 15 -46.13 -32.11 60.74
N LYS A 16 -45.29 -32.94 61.32
CA LYS A 16 -43.86 -33.00 61.06
C LYS A 16 -43.67 -33.61 59.68
N ILE A 17 -43.38 -32.76 58.67
CA ILE A 17 -42.85 -33.23 57.41
C ILE A 17 -41.34 -33.07 57.46
N LEU A 18 -40.67 -34.26 57.59
CA LEU A 18 -39.24 -34.39 57.45
C LEU A 18 -38.85 -34.18 55.98
N SER A 19 -38.46 -32.94 55.62
CA SER A 19 -38.00 -32.60 54.28
C SER A 19 -36.58 -33.12 54.11
N LEU A 20 -36.41 -34.25 53.43
CA LEU A 20 -35.16 -34.81 52.97
C LEU A 20 -34.68 -33.94 51.79
N ILE A 21 -33.86 -32.92 52.08
CA ILE A 21 -33.16 -32.14 51.04
C ILE A 21 -32.08 -33.02 50.47
N CYS A 22 -32.35 -33.71 49.35
CA CYS A 22 -31.33 -34.27 48.48
C CYS A 22 -30.57 -33.11 47.86
N LEU A 23 -29.40 -32.78 48.43
CA LEU A 23 -28.36 -31.98 47.76
C LEU A 23 -27.90 -32.78 46.54
N ILE A 24 -28.54 -32.53 45.39
CA ILE A 24 -27.99 -32.89 44.10
C ILE A 24 -26.82 -31.91 43.87
N SER A 25 -25.62 -32.29 44.31
CA SER A 25 -24.39 -31.65 43.92
C SER A 25 -24.20 -31.92 42.43
N THR A 26 -24.74 -31.05 41.58
CA THR A 26 -24.30 -30.98 40.19
C THR A 26 -22.81 -30.67 40.22
N PRO A 27 -21.94 -31.51 39.65
CA PRO A 27 -20.54 -31.14 39.50
C PRO A 27 -20.52 -29.89 38.63
N ALA A 28 -20.19 -28.76 39.25
CA ALA A 28 -19.83 -27.60 38.51
C ALA A 28 -18.56 -27.99 37.72
N PHE A 29 -18.73 -28.30 36.45
CA PHE A 29 -17.62 -28.39 35.51
C PHE A 29 -16.95 -27.02 35.48
N THR A 30 -15.95 -26.83 36.31
CA THR A 30 -15.07 -25.67 36.23
C THR A 30 -14.37 -25.74 34.87
N GLN A 31 -14.92 -25.08 33.92
CA GLN A 31 -14.31 -24.92 32.61
C GLN A 31 -13.05 -24.07 32.82
N SER A 32 -11.87 -24.66 32.66
CA SER A 32 -10.63 -23.94 32.78
C SER A 32 -10.47 -22.98 31.57
N GLU A 33 -10.34 -21.68 31.84
CA GLU A 33 -9.98 -20.72 30.82
C GLU A 33 -8.47 -20.51 30.82
N VAL A 34 -7.87 -20.55 29.63
CA VAL A 34 -6.43 -20.34 29.43
C VAL A 34 -6.24 -19.26 28.38
N ASN A 35 -5.59 -18.15 28.77
CA ASN A 35 -5.23 -17.07 27.84
C ASN A 35 -3.81 -17.29 27.31
N ILE A 36 -3.65 -17.26 26.00
CA ILE A 36 -2.37 -17.42 25.31
C ILE A 36 -2.25 -16.40 24.18
N THR A 37 -1.04 -16.20 23.70
CA THR A 37 -0.75 -15.43 22.49
C THR A 37 -0.21 -16.37 21.42
N SER A 38 -0.40 -16.01 20.15
CA SER A 38 0.20 -16.71 19.02
C SER A 38 1.40 -15.96 18.48
N LYS A 39 2.36 -16.68 17.89
CA LYS A 39 3.49 -16.12 17.18
C LYS A 39 3.27 -16.29 15.68
N ILE A 40 3.30 -15.20 14.93
CA ILE A 40 3.25 -15.24 13.46
C ILE A 40 4.61 -15.74 12.95
N ASN A 41 4.59 -16.80 12.16
CA ASN A 41 5.79 -17.39 11.58
C ASN A 41 5.91 -17.11 10.09
N HIS A 42 4.77 -17.11 9.38
CA HIS A 42 4.72 -16.95 7.94
C HIS A 42 3.51 -16.10 7.51
N VAL A 43 3.71 -15.28 6.49
CA VAL A 43 2.64 -14.46 5.91
C VAL A 43 2.68 -14.60 4.39
N THR A 44 1.59 -15.10 3.81
CA THR A 44 1.39 -15.07 2.36
C THR A 44 0.61 -13.82 2.00
N VAL A 45 1.26 -12.89 1.34
CA VAL A 45 0.66 -11.60 0.94
C VAL A 45 0.12 -11.72 -0.49
N PHE A 46 -1.18 -11.52 -0.65
CA PHE A 46 -1.87 -11.43 -1.93
C PHE A 46 -1.95 -9.96 -2.38
N THR A 47 -2.47 -9.71 -3.57
CA THR A 47 -2.58 -8.32 -4.07
C THR A 47 -3.52 -7.44 -3.26
N ASN A 48 -4.43 -7.99 -2.46
CA ASN A 48 -5.46 -7.26 -1.72
C ASN A 48 -5.77 -7.82 -0.32
N ARG A 49 -5.05 -8.84 0.14
CA ARG A 49 -5.20 -9.49 1.44
C ARG A 49 -3.89 -10.14 1.85
N ALA A 50 -3.83 -10.63 3.10
CA ALA A 50 -2.77 -11.52 3.53
C ALA A 50 -3.33 -12.73 4.27
N GLN A 51 -2.69 -13.87 4.12
CA GLN A 51 -2.91 -15.06 4.94
C GLN A 51 -1.84 -15.12 6.01
N ILE A 52 -2.27 -15.13 7.25
CA ILE A 52 -1.40 -15.24 8.42
C ILE A 52 -1.31 -16.71 8.83
N GLU A 53 -0.09 -17.20 9.03
CA GLU A 53 0.18 -18.50 9.66
C GLU A 53 0.90 -18.28 10.97
N ALA A 54 0.26 -18.70 12.05
CA ALA A 54 0.75 -18.49 13.40
C ALA A 54 0.70 -19.78 14.24
N GLU A 55 1.56 -19.85 15.22
CA GLU A 55 1.62 -20.97 16.17
C GLU A 55 1.36 -20.50 17.59
N ALA A 56 0.70 -21.35 18.35
CA ALA A 56 0.52 -21.17 19.78
C ALA A 56 0.67 -22.52 20.51
N SER A 57 1.07 -22.49 21.77
CA SER A 57 1.16 -23.70 22.57
C SER A 57 0.66 -23.47 23.99
N THR A 58 0.00 -24.50 24.57
CA THR A 58 -0.53 -24.41 25.92
C THR A 58 -0.63 -25.79 26.55
N PRO A 59 -0.36 -25.91 27.86
CA PRO A 59 -0.69 -27.14 28.60
C PRO A 59 -2.21 -27.27 28.74
N LEU A 60 -2.72 -28.45 28.47
CA LEU A 60 -4.13 -28.80 28.66
C LEU A 60 -4.27 -29.83 29.82
N LYS A 61 -5.27 -29.61 30.65
CA LYS A 61 -5.73 -30.59 31.62
C LYS A 61 -6.81 -31.49 31.02
N LYS A 62 -6.89 -32.74 31.45
CA LYS A 62 -7.98 -33.65 31.06
C LYS A 62 -9.34 -33.01 31.31
N GLY A 63 -10.21 -33.02 30.30
CA GLY A 63 -11.56 -32.44 30.36
C GLY A 63 -11.77 -31.34 29.30
N VAL A 64 -12.80 -30.52 29.50
CA VAL A 64 -13.14 -29.44 28.61
C VAL A 64 -12.46 -28.15 29.07
N SER A 65 -11.73 -27.49 28.17
CA SER A 65 -11.03 -26.23 28.43
C SER A 65 -11.40 -25.20 27.34
N LYS A 66 -11.46 -23.95 27.74
CA LYS A 66 -11.60 -22.82 26.84
C LYS A 66 -10.24 -22.15 26.70
N ILE A 67 -9.72 -22.10 25.46
CA ILE A 67 -8.47 -21.44 25.14
C ILE A 67 -8.84 -20.09 24.46
N ILE A 68 -8.29 -19.02 24.97
CA ILE A 68 -8.44 -17.67 24.41
C ILE A 68 -7.10 -17.29 23.80
N ILE A 69 -7.05 -17.20 22.48
CA ILE A 69 -5.87 -16.71 21.75
C ILE A 69 -6.07 -15.23 21.52
N SER A 70 -5.30 -14.43 22.26
CA SER A 70 -5.31 -12.96 22.17
C SER A 70 -4.40 -12.46 21.04
N ASP A 71 -4.42 -11.16 20.82
CA ASP A 71 -3.55 -10.47 19.86
C ASP A 71 -3.75 -10.98 18.42
N ILE A 72 -4.99 -11.06 18.01
CA ILE A 72 -5.38 -11.37 16.63
C ILE A 72 -5.79 -10.07 15.95
N ALA A 73 -5.44 -9.91 14.67
CA ALA A 73 -5.87 -8.77 13.87
C ALA A 73 -7.40 -8.67 13.84
N SER A 74 -7.95 -7.48 14.09
CA SER A 74 -9.41 -7.28 14.02
C SER A 74 -9.96 -7.27 12.60
N THR A 75 -9.06 -7.10 11.62
CA THR A 75 -9.34 -7.12 10.18
C THR A 75 -9.41 -8.54 9.62
N ILE A 76 -9.51 -9.55 10.50
CA ILE A 76 -9.61 -10.97 10.12
C ILE A 76 -10.93 -11.24 9.37
N ASP A 77 -10.85 -12.10 8.37
CA ASP A 77 -12.01 -12.77 7.79
C ASP A 77 -12.36 -13.97 8.67
N ALA A 78 -13.41 -13.85 9.50
CA ALA A 78 -13.77 -14.85 10.48
C ALA A 78 -14.11 -16.23 9.86
N GLU A 79 -14.62 -16.24 8.62
CA GLU A 79 -14.95 -17.48 7.90
C GLU A 79 -13.71 -18.21 7.38
N SER A 80 -12.58 -17.51 7.29
CA SER A 80 -11.31 -18.08 6.82
C SER A 80 -10.51 -18.78 7.91
N ILE A 81 -10.95 -18.72 9.18
CA ILE A 81 -10.19 -19.26 10.31
C ILE A 81 -10.10 -20.78 10.22
N GLN A 82 -8.88 -21.25 10.13
CA GLN A 82 -8.54 -22.68 10.17
C GLN A 82 -7.63 -22.93 11.36
N ILE A 83 -7.98 -23.90 12.18
CA ILE A 83 -7.20 -24.31 13.36
C ILE A 83 -6.79 -25.76 13.17
N GLY A 84 -5.48 -25.96 13.02
CA GLY A 84 -4.83 -27.25 13.14
C GLY A 84 -4.29 -27.43 14.55
N GLY A 85 -3.97 -28.66 14.93
CA GLY A 85 -3.32 -28.86 16.21
C GLY A 85 -2.73 -30.27 16.36
N ARG A 86 -1.68 -30.33 17.19
CA ARG A 86 -1.03 -31.60 17.61
C ARG A 86 -1.14 -31.76 19.12
N GLY A 87 -1.59 -32.92 19.56
CA GLY A 87 -1.81 -33.27 20.97
C GLY A 87 -3.01 -34.20 21.12
N ASP A 88 -3.24 -34.66 22.34
CA ASP A 88 -4.36 -35.56 22.69
C ASP A 88 -5.61 -34.75 23.07
N PHE A 89 -6.18 -34.03 22.08
CA PHE A 89 -7.39 -33.23 22.26
C PHE A 89 -8.25 -33.20 21.00
N THR A 90 -9.52 -32.87 21.20
CA THR A 90 -10.50 -32.64 20.13
C THR A 90 -10.98 -31.20 20.19
N LEU A 91 -10.95 -30.50 19.05
CA LEU A 91 -11.51 -29.15 18.88
C LEU A 91 -13.03 -29.26 18.79
N LEU A 92 -13.76 -28.61 19.70
CA LEU A 92 -15.22 -28.64 19.74
C LEU A 92 -15.85 -27.40 19.08
N SER A 93 -15.25 -26.22 19.26
CA SER A 93 -15.74 -24.99 18.66
C SER A 93 -14.62 -23.98 18.46
N VAL A 94 -14.81 -23.12 17.44
CA VAL A 94 -13.97 -21.96 17.13
C VAL A 94 -14.89 -20.76 16.98
N SER A 95 -14.57 -19.65 17.61
CA SER A 95 -15.27 -18.39 17.40
C SER A 95 -14.30 -17.21 17.50
N PHE A 96 -14.65 -16.11 16.84
CA PHE A 96 -13.87 -14.87 16.84
C PHE A 96 -14.63 -13.76 17.54
N GLN A 97 -13.94 -12.98 18.36
CA GLN A 97 -14.47 -11.78 19.02
C GLN A 97 -13.54 -10.60 18.80
N LYS A 98 -14.10 -9.43 18.52
CA LYS A 98 -13.33 -8.17 18.46
C LYS A 98 -13.21 -7.56 19.84
N ASP A 99 -12.00 -7.12 20.19
CA ASP A 99 -11.74 -6.27 21.35
C ASP A 99 -11.87 -4.79 20.95
N PHE A 100 -12.23 -3.93 21.92
CA PHE A 100 -12.47 -2.51 21.65
C PHE A 100 -11.24 -1.62 21.88
N ILE A 101 -10.14 -2.15 22.46
CA ILE A 101 -8.96 -1.36 22.80
C ILE A 101 -7.71 -1.97 22.17
N SER A 102 -6.96 -1.15 21.42
CA SER A 102 -5.68 -1.56 20.85
C SER A 102 -4.61 -1.71 21.93
N LYS A 103 -3.87 -2.81 21.92
CA LYS A 103 -2.73 -3.05 22.84
C LYS A 103 -1.64 -1.98 22.67
N ARG A 104 -1.45 -1.50 21.46
CA ARG A 104 -0.48 -0.45 21.11
C ARG A 104 -0.85 0.88 21.77
N THR A 105 -2.14 1.23 21.75
CA THR A 105 -2.66 2.40 22.44
C THR A 105 -2.43 2.30 23.95
N LEU A 106 -2.69 1.13 24.54
CA LEU A 106 -2.43 0.89 25.98
C LEU A 106 -0.95 1.07 26.31
N LYS A 107 -0.05 0.51 25.51
CA LYS A 107 1.40 0.63 25.71
C LYS A 107 1.86 2.10 25.65
N TYR A 108 1.43 2.86 24.63
CA TYR A 108 1.73 4.28 24.57
C TYR A 108 1.20 5.04 25.79
N GLN A 109 -0.01 4.73 26.25
CA GLN A 109 -0.58 5.37 27.43
C GLN A 109 0.22 5.05 28.70
N GLU A 110 0.63 3.79 28.89
CA GLU A 110 1.49 3.38 30.01
C GLU A 110 2.84 4.09 29.99
N ASP A 111 3.48 4.19 28.82
CA ASP A 111 4.79 4.84 28.69
C ASP A 111 4.68 6.36 28.91
N ILE A 112 3.63 7.00 28.41
CA ILE A 112 3.33 8.41 28.66
C ILE A 112 3.09 8.66 30.16
N GLU A 113 2.37 7.76 30.86
CA GLU A 113 2.12 7.91 32.30
C GLU A 113 3.39 7.75 33.13
N LYS A 114 4.28 6.80 32.78
CA LYS A 114 5.60 6.65 33.42
C LYS A 114 6.45 7.92 33.29
N LEU A 115 6.47 8.52 32.09
CA LEU A 115 7.17 9.80 31.86
C LEU A 115 6.53 10.95 32.65
N ALA A 116 5.20 10.96 32.76
CA ALA A 116 4.48 11.95 33.54
C ALA A 116 4.77 11.81 35.04
N GLU A 117 4.96 10.59 35.55
CA GLU A 117 5.36 10.33 36.93
C GLU A 117 6.80 10.77 37.19
N GLY A 118 7.74 10.45 36.30
CA GLY A 118 9.11 10.97 36.40
C GLY A 118 9.20 12.48 36.37
N LEU A 119 8.37 13.15 35.55
CA LEU A 119 8.27 14.62 35.54
C LEU A 119 7.77 15.17 36.89
N ARG A 120 6.77 14.53 37.52
CA ARG A 120 6.26 14.92 38.84
C ARG A 120 7.34 14.83 39.94
N GLU A 121 8.17 13.78 39.89
CA GLU A 121 9.29 13.59 40.81
C GLU A 121 10.37 14.68 40.63
N LEU A 122 10.74 14.99 39.40
CA LEU A 122 11.73 16.03 39.12
C LEU A 122 11.21 17.43 39.42
N ASP A 123 9.93 17.72 39.17
CA ASP A 123 9.30 18.98 39.56
C ASP A 123 9.29 19.16 41.13
N MET A 124 9.08 18.08 41.88
CA MET A 124 9.19 18.09 43.34
C MET A 124 10.62 18.38 43.77
N LYS A 125 11.61 17.72 43.16
CA LYS A 125 13.04 17.95 43.44
C LYS A 125 13.43 19.39 43.14
N LEU A 126 12.95 19.98 42.04
CA LEU A 126 13.20 21.36 41.69
C LEU A 126 12.60 22.33 42.74
N LYS A 127 11.39 22.05 43.24
CA LYS A 127 10.77 22.82 44.32
C LYS A 127 11.62 22.78 45.59
N VAL A 128 12.15 21.61 45.96
CA VAL A 128 13.02 21.47 47.13
C VAL A 128 14.30 22.30 46.96
N LEU A 129 14.96 22.23 45.79
CA LEU A 129 16.15 23.02 45.50
C LEU A 129 15.89 24.51 45.55
N ASN A 130 14.74 24.98 45.05
CA ASN A 130 14.35 26.38 45.12
C ASN A 130 14.08 26.82 46.56
N LEU A 131 13.50 25.97 47.42
CA LEU A 131 13.33 26.24 48.85
C LEU A 131 14.67 26.27 49.59
N GLU A 132 15.61 25.35 49.27
CA GLU A 132 16.96 25.38 49.83
C GLU A 132 17.69 26.64 49.43
N GLU A 133 17.63 27.06 48.16
CA GLU A 133 18.24 28.30 47.66
C GLU A 133 17.69 29.50 48.44
N LYS A 134 16.36 29.61 48.58
CA LYS A 134 15.71 30.66 49.33
C LYS A 134 16.14 30.68 50.80
N MET A 135 16.16 29.50 51.44
CA MET A 135 16.60 29.38 52.82
C MET A 135 18.06 29.84 53.02
N VAL A 136 18.96 29.47 52.10
CA VAL A 136 20.34 29.94 52.12
C VAL A 136 20.42 31.44 51.92
N MET A 137 19.68 32.00 50.95
CA MET A 137 19.65 33.43 50.64
C MET A 137 19.09 34.27 51.80
N ASP A 138 18.02 33.80 52.47
CA ASP A 138 17.43 34.50 53.62
C ASP A 138 18.41 34.55 54.82
N ASN A 139 19.30 33.56 54.97
CA ASN A 139 20.32 33.49 56.00
C ASN A 139 21.62 34.24 55.65
N THR A 140 21.76 34.82 54.47
CA THR A 140 22.91 35.67 54.11
C THR A 140 22.86 37.05 54.77
N LYS A 141 21.70 37.47 55.30
CA LYS A 141 21.55 38.73 56.00
C LYS A 141 22.05 38.60 57.43
N ILE A 142 23.36 38.70 57.61
CA ILE A 142 24.02 38.63 58.89
C ILE A 142 23.84 40.00 59.57
N LYS A 143 23.05 40.08 60.68
CA LYS A 143 23.00 41.21 61.60
C LYS A 143 23.77 40.82 62.83
N SER A 144 24.80 41.58 63.17
CA SER A 144 25.48 41.49 64.47
C SER A 144 25.03 42.64 65.27
N ASP A 145 24.52 42.38 66.48
CA ASP A 145 24.21 43.43 67.48
C ASP A 145 25.43 43.75 68.33
N THR A 146 26.57 43.09 68.13
CA THR A 146 27.85 43.26 68.76
C THR A 146 28.97 43.41 67.75
N ASP A 147 29.92 44.30 67.95
CA ASP A 147 31.01 44.69 67.03
C ASP A 147 32.10 43.63 66.80
N ASP A 148 31.86 42.37 67.20
CA ASP A 148 32.87 41.26 67.19
C ASP A 148 32.73 40.27 66.07
N LEU A 149 32.34 40.70 64.85
CA LEU A 149 32.47 39.81 63.70
C LEU A 149 33.91 39.86 63.20
N TYR A 150 34.72 38.88 63.62
CA TYR A 150 36.10 38.72 63.16
C TYR A 150 36.10 38.48 61.62
N ARG A 151 37.04 39.15 60.97
CA ARG A 151 37.23 39.09 59.50
C ARG A 151 37.28 37.68 58.98
N ASP A 152 37.90 36.75 59.70
CA ASP A 152 38.08 35.35 59.33
C ASP A 152 36.75 34.60 59.29
N HIS A 153 35.78 34.85 60.16
CA HIS A 153 34.45 34.30 60.18
C HIS A 153 33.61 34.75 58.97
N LEU A 154 33.81 35.99 58.50
CA LEU A 154 33.16 36.54 57.34
C LEU A 154 33.64 35.86 56.05
N GLU A 155 34.93 35.54 55.94
CA GLU A 155 35.53 34.84 54.83
C GLU A 155 35.02 33.37 54.78
N GLU A 156 35.02 32.67 55.91
CA GLU A 156 34.49 31.29 56.01
C GLU A 156 33.00 31.21 55.64
N LEU A 157 32.16 32.11 56.12
CA LEU A 157 30.74 32.20 55.80
C LEU A 157 30.52 32.50 54.30
N SER A 158 31.29 33.43 53.75
CA SER A 158 31.25 33.77 52.33
C SER A 158 31.59 32.56 51.45
N LEU A 159 32.64 31.79 51.81
CA LEU A 159 33.03 30.58 51.14
C LEU A 159 31.95 29.48 51.27
N TYR A 160 31.37 29.32 52.45
CA TYR A 160 30.26 28.40 52.70
C TYR A 160 29.05 28.71 51.82
N PHE A 161 28.58 29.96 51.82
CA PHE A 161 27.45 30.36 50.99
C PHE A 161 27.73 30.19 49.49
N ARG A 162 28.91 30.59 49.05
CA ARG A 162 29.33 30.41 47.66
C ARG A 162 29.28 28.92 47.26
N LYS A 163 29.88 28.05 48.07
CA LYS A 163 29.92 26.61 47.83
C LYS A 163 28.51 26.00 47.79
N LYS A 164 27.64 26.40 48.75
CA LYS A 164 26.29 25.87 48.85
C LYS A 164 25.40 26.35 47.70
N LEU A 165 25.42 27.67 47.39
CA LEU A 165 24.65 28.22 46.28
C LEU A 165 25.13 27.66 44.91
N THR A 166 26.43 27.49 44.73
CA THR A 166 26.95 26.83 43.50
C THR A 166 26.45 25.39 43.38
N SER A 167 26.50 24.63 44.47
CA SER A 167 25.99 23.24 44.49
C SER A 167 24.51 23.16 44.17
N ILE A 168 23.68 24.02 44.77
CA ILE A 168 22.24 24.10 44.51
C ILE A 168 21.99 24.52 43.07
N GLY A 169 22.67 25.54 42.57
CA GLY A 169 22.54 26.00 41.17
C GLY A 169 22.89 24.93 40.14
N LEU A 170 23.97 24.18 40.35
CA LEU A 170 24.36 23.08 39.48
C LEU A 170 23.31 21.92 39.52
N ALA A 171 22.81 21.59 40.73
CA ALA A 171 21.78 20.58 40.90
C ALA A 171 20.47 20.99 40.20
N ARG A 172 20.09 22.29 40.32
CA ARG A 172 18.92 22.86 39.63
C ARG A 172 19.05 22.77 38.11
N LEU A 173 20.18 23.25 37.55
CA LEU A 173 20.43 23.19 36.13
C LEU A 173 20.40 21.75 35.58
N LYS A 174 20.92 20.79 36.34
CA LYS A 174 20.84 19.37 35.97
C LYS A 174 19.39 18.89 35.98
N THR A 175 18.62 19.19 37.00
CA THR A 175 17.20 18.79 37.13
C THR A 175 16.34 19.43 36.05
N GLU A 176 16.58 20.72 35.71
CA GLU A 176 15.88 21.42 34.63
C GLU A 176 16.13 20.77 33.27
N ARG A 177 17.38 20.32 32.97
CA ARG A 177 17.69 19.57 31.77
C ARG A 177 16.96 18.21 31.72
N GLU A 178 16.99 17.47 32.82
CA GLU A 178 16.29 16.18 32.93
C GLU A 178 14.77 16.36 32.71
N ILE A 179 14.18 17.46 33.19
CA ILE A 179 12.76 17.81 32.96
C ILE A 179 12.51 18.07 31.47
N GLU A 180 13.36 18.83 30.81
CA GLU A 180 13.20 19.14 29.39
C GLU A 180 13.31 17.90 28.50
N GLU A 181 14.29 17.05 28.78
CA GLU A 181 14.45 15.76 28.07
C GLU A 181 13.21 14.86 28.22
N LEU A 182 12.67 14.72 29.43
CA LEU A 182 11.46 13.92 29.65
C LEU A 182 10.21 14.54 29.02
N ARG A 183 10.11 15.88 28.97
CA ARG A 183 9.02 16.58 28.29
C ARG A 183 9.07 16.35 26.79
N GLU A 184 10.25 16.42 26.19
CA GLU A 184 10.45 16.16 24.77
C GLU A 184 10.07 14.71 24.44
N GLN A 185 10.55 13.73 25.21
CA GLN A 185 10.19 12.33 25.04
C GLN A 185 8.67 12.09 25.14
N LYS A 186 8.02 12.70 26.15
CA LYS A 186 6.57 12.61 26.33
C LYS A 186 5.81 13.21 25.13
N ASN A 187 6.23 14.40 24.67
CA ASN A 187 5.60 15.05 23.52
C ASN A 187 5.77 14.22 22.23
N ASN A 188 6.95 13.64 22.02
CA ASN A 188 7.23 12.76 20.89
C ASN A 188 6.33 11.51 20.91
N LEU A 189 6.19 10.85 22.06
CA LEU A 189 5.28 9.71 22.21
C LEU A 189 3.82 10.10 22.01
N GLN A 190 3.41 11.28 22.49
CA GLN A 190 2.06 11.80 22.33
C GLN A 190 1.75 12.13 20.86
N THR A 191 2.73 12.65 20.13
CA THR A 191 2.65 12.88 18.69
C THR A 191 2.57 11.56 17.93
N GLN A 192 3.42 10.58 18.26
CA GLN A 192 3.37 9.24 17.67
C GLN A 192 2.00 8.58 17.89
N LEU A 193 1.48 8.62 19.13
CA LEU A 193 0.14 8.10 19.43
C LEU A 193 -0.94 8.79 18.59
N ASN A 194 -0.85 10.09 18.35
CA ASN A 194 -1.85 10.84 17.60
C ASN A 194 -1.75 10.64 16.08
N THR A 195 -0.56 10.37 15.58
CA THR A 195 -0.29 10.17 14.13
C THR A 195 -0.33 8.71 13.71
N ASP A 196 -0.30 7.75 14.64
CA ASP A 196 -0.34 6.32 14.34
C ASP A 196 -1.70 5.93 13.71
N PRO A 197 -1.73 5.53 12.42
CA PRO A 197 -2.98 5.13 11.76
C PRO A 197 -3.61 3.89 12.39
N SER A 198 -2.81 3.04 13.03
CA SER A 198 -3.25 1.79 13.64
C SER A 198 -3.77 1.94 15.08
N ARG A 199 -3.66 3.14 15.68
CA ARG A 199 -4.05 3.37 17.10
C ARG A 199 -5.49 2.99 17.42
N ASN A 200 -6.40 3.16 16.46
CA ASN A 200 -7.83 2.92 16.62
C ASN A 200 -8.25 1.54 16.12
N LEU A 201 -7.30 0.71 15.63
CA LEU A 201 -7.61 -0.63 15.19
C LEU A 201 -7.75 -1.54 16.41
N PRO A 202 -8.95 -2.02 16.72
CA PRO A 202 -9.14 -2.95 17.81
C PRO A 202 -8.40 -4.24 17.50
N LEU A 203 -7.99 -4.98 18.52
CA LEU A 203 -7.50 -6.34 18.38
C LEU A 203 -8.68 -7.32 18.46
N GLY A 204 -8.42 -8.57 18.12
CA GLY A 204 -9.37 -9.64 18.22
C GLY A 204 -8.85 -10.77 19.12
N LYS A 205 -9.75 -11.68 19.45
CA LYS A 205 -9.48 -12.95 20.13
C LYS A 205 -10.12 -14.10 19.38
N ILE A 206 -9.41 -15.20 19.27
CA ILE A 206 -10.00 -16.47 18.84
C ILE A 206 -10.27 -17.30 20.09
N LEU A 207 -11.52 -17.72 20.25
CA LEU A 207 -11.96 -18.55 21.37
C LEU A 207 -12.12 -19.98 20.86
N LEU A 208 -11.40 -20.89 21.49
CA LEU A 208 -11.45 -22.31 21.19
C LEU A 208 -12.05 -23.05 22.37
N THR A 209 -12.99 -23.94 22.13
CA THR A 209 -13.38 -24.95 23.12
C THR A 209 -12.75 -26.28 22.72
N VAL A 210 -11.94 -26.86 23.59
CA VAL A 210 -11.25 -28.13 23.34
C VAL A 210 -11.58 -29.13 24.42
N LYS A 211 -11.60 -30.43 24.07
CA LYS A 211 -11.72 -31.52 25.00
C LYS A 211 -10.44 -32.35 24.97
N ALA A 212 -9.67 -32.33 26.03
CA ALA A 212 -8.47 -33.16 26.21
C ALA A 212 -8.81 -34.50 26.86
N ASN A 213 -8.27 -35.59 26.31
CA ASN A 213 -8.47 -36.93 26.84
C ASN A 213 -7.51 -37.23 28.01
N SER A 214 -6.35 -36.57 27.99
CA SER A 214 -5.30 -36.67 29.03
C SER A 214 -4.66 -35.29 29.26
N ASN A 215 -3.85 -35.17 30.34
CA ASN A 215 -3.01 -33.99 30.52
C ASN A 215 -1.91 -34.00 29.45
N SER A 216 -1.88 -33.00 28.59
CA SER A 216 -0.96 -32.91 27.44
C SER A 216 -0.61 -31.48 27.10
N ASN A 217 0.40 -31.28 26.27
CA ASN A 217 0.65 -29.98 25.65
C ASN A 217 -0.02 -29.95 24.28
N ALA A 218 -0.88 -28.97 24.04
CA ALA A 218 -1.43 -28.69 22.75
C ALA A 218 -0.50 -27.71 21.98
N LYS A 219 -0.14 -28.08 20.75
CA LYS A 219 0.41 -27.15 19.77
C LYS A 219 -0.68 -26.83 18.78
N LEU A 220 -0.97 -25.55 18.62
CA LEU A 220 -2.02 -25.04 17.75
C LEU A 220 -1.38 -24.35 16.56
N GLU A 221 -1.85 -24.65 15.37
CA GLU A 221 -1.48 -24.02 14.11
C GLU A 221 -2.70 -23.24 13.62
N LEU A 222 -2.53 -21.92 13.47
CA LEU A 222 -3.60 -21.02 13.05
C LEU A 222 -3.32 -20.55 11.64
N LYS A 223 -4.34 -20.59 10.76
CA LYS A 223 -4.32 -19.97 9.45
C LYS A 223 -5.58 -19.13 9.28
N TYR A 224 -5.42 -17.89 8.86
CA TYR A 224 -6.56 -17.00 8.62
C TYR A 224 -6.19 -15.87 7.65
N LEU A 225 -7.20 -15.36 6.96
CA LEU A 225 -7.06 -14.20 6.07
C LEU A 225 -7.31 -12.91 6.84
N VAL A 226 -6.55 -11.87 6.48
CA VAL A 226 -6.75 -10.51 6.97
C VAL A 226 -6.97 -9.55 5.81
N TYR A 227 -7.86 -8.58 6.03
CA TYR A 227 -8.04 -7.42 5.17
C TYR A 227 -6.99 -6.35 5.51
N GLU A 228 -6.97 -5.25 4.76
CA GLU A 228 -6.07 -4.11 4.97
C GLU A 228 -4.59 -4.49 4.87
N ALA A 229 -4.29 -5.51 4.08
CA ALA A 229 -2.93 -5.92 3.74
C ALA A 229 -2.87 -6.34 2.28
N GLY A 230 -1.71 -6.18 1.66
CA GLY A 230 -1.53 -6.56 0.27
C GLY A 230 -0.16 -6.15 -0.26
N TRP A 231 0.05 -6.38 -1.55
CA TRP A 231 1.24 -5.90 -2.22
C TRP A 231 0.94 -5.42 -3.64
N THR A 232 1.76 -4.49 -4.11
CA THR A 232 1.71 -3.97 -5.47
C THR A 232 3.07 -4.08 -6.11
N PRO A 233 3.15 -4.51 -7.38
CA PRO A 233 4.41 -4.59 -8.10
C PRO A 233 4.91 -3.19 -8.49
N THR A 234 6.23 -3.06 -8.56
CA THR A 234 6.95 -1.95 -9.17
C THR A 234 8.18 -2.48 -9.87
N TYR A 235 8.64 -1.79 -10.89
CA TYR A 235 9.80 -2.20 -11.66
C TYR A 235 10.83 -1.08 -11.74
N ASP A 236 12.12 -1.46 -11.70
CA ASP A 236 13.19 -0.60 -12.18
C ASP A 236 13.76 -1.23 -13.45
N VAL A 237 13.66 -0.52 -14.56
CA VAL A 237 14.21 -0.92 -15.86
C VAL A 237 15.51 -0.16 -16.08
N ARG A 238 16.61 -0.89 -16.17
CA ARG A 238 17.95 -0.34 -16.37
C ARG A 238 18.48 -0.75 -17.74
N VAL A 239 18.74 0.22 -18.58
CA VAL A 239 19.22 0.04 -19.95
C VAL A 239 20.59 0.70 -20.09
N GLU A 240 21.62 -0.08 -20.33
CA GLU A 240 22.98 0.44 -20.57
C GLU A 240 23.12 0.96 -22.01
N SER A 241 22.53 0.26 -22.97
CA SER A 241 22.52 0.68 -24.36
C SER A 241 21.39 0.02 -25.14
N SER A 242 20.98 0.64 -26.27
CA SER A 242 19.98 0.06 -27.17
C SER A 242 20.52 -1.13 -28.01
N ALA A 243 21.71 -1.63 -27.72
CA ALA A 243 22.30 -2.79 -28.38
C ALA A 243 22.44 -4.00 -27.45
N SER A 244 22.09 -3.86 -26.16
CA SER A 244 22.22 -4.90 -25.14
C SER A 244 20.88 -5.23 -24.49
N PRO A 245 20.76 -6.42 -23.87
CA PRO A 245 19.64 -6.72 -22.99
C PRO A 245 19.52 -5.67 -21.89
N PHE A 246 18.34 -5.44 -21.35
CA PHE A 246 18.16 -4.60 -20.20
C PHE A 246 17.95 -5.41 -18.93
N GLU A 247 18.27 -4.81 -17.78
CA GLU A 247 17.96 -5.36 -16.46
C GLU A 247 16.60 -4.86 -16.00
N LEU A 248 15.77 -5.77 -15.49
CA LEU A 248 14.50 -5.45 -14.84
C LEU A 248 14.56 -5.94 -13.40
N ASN A 249 14.58 -4.99 -12.45
CA ASN A 249 14.44 -5.30 -11.04
C ASN A 249 12.95 -5.28 -10.68
N TYR A 250 12.40 -6.45 -10.39
CA TYR A 250 11.02 -6.63 -9.96
C TYR A 250 10.95 -6.43 -8.44
N LYS A 251 10.20 -5.45 -8.02
CA LYS A 251 10.01 -5.09 -6.61
C LYS A 251 8.54 -5.21 -6.22
N ALA A 252 8.30 -5.52 -4.97
CA ALA A 252 6.97 -5.54 -4.37
C ALA A 252 6.90 -4.50 -3.25
N ASN A 253 5.93 -3.61 -3.33
CA ASN A 253 5.60 -2.74 -2.21
C ASN A 253 4.54 -3.43 -1.35
N VAL A 254 4.97 -3.99 -0.22
CA VAL A 254 4.13 -4.71 0.73
C VAL A 254 3.60 -3.73 1.76
N PHE A 255 2.29 -3.66 1.92
CA PHE A 255 1.63 -2.81 2.89
C PHE A 255 0.71 -3.60 3.80
N GLN A 256 0.58 -3.16 5.03
CA GLN A 256 -0.40 -3.74 5.95
C GLN A 256 -0.87 -2.71 6.99
N ASN A 257 -2.14 -2.80 7.38
CA ASN A 257 -2.77 -2.00 8.42
C ASN A 257 -3.71 -2.87 9.27
N THR A 258 -3.18 -4.00 9.76
CA THR A 258 -3.96 -5.03 10.46
C THR A 258 -4.08 -4.78 11.97
N GLY A 259 -3.34 -3.80 12.50
CA GLY A 259 -3.22 -3.52 13.94
C GLY A 259 -2.15 -4.33 14.64
N LEU A 260 -1.50 -5.28 13.94
CA LEU A 260 -0.40 -6.09 14.45
C LEU A 260 0.84 -5.89 13.60
N ASP A 261 1.99 -5.73 14.24
CA ASP A 261 3.28 -5.74 13.56
C ASP A 261 3.66 -7.18 13.17
N TRP A 262 4.12 -7.37 11.94
CA TRP A 262 4.69 -8.64 11.50
C TRP A 262 6.19 -8.59 11.78
N GLU A 263 6.61 -9.24 12.85
CA GLU A 263 8.01 -9.21 13.28
C GLU A 263 8.70 -10.55 13.00
N ASN A 264 9.84 -10.49 12.30
CA ASN A 264 10.67 -11.66 12.00
C ASN A 264 9.87 -12.80 11.35
N VAL A 265 9.07 -12.47 10.33
CA VAL A 265 8.19 -13.39 9.61
C VAL A 265 8.77 -13.74 8.25
N MET A 266 8.55 -14.98 7.81
CA MET A 266 8.80 -15.36 6.42
C MET A 266 7.66 -14.82 5.54
N LEU A 267 8.01 -14.20 4.42
CA LEU A 267 7.05 -13.66 3.46
C LEU A 267 6.96 -14.51 2.21
N SER A 268 5.74 -14.75 1.75
CA SER A 268 5.47 -15.22 0.39
C SER A 268 4.56 -14.22 -0.31
N LEU A 269 4.91 -13.79 -1.50
CA LEU A 269 4.13 -12.86 -2.31
C LEU A 269 3.41 -13.65 -3.39
N SER A 270 2.08 -13.60 -3.41
CA SER A 270 1.27 -14.35 -4.37
C SER A 270 0.59 -13.41 -5.36
N THR A 271 0.64 -13.74 -6.66
CA THR A 271 -0.08 -13.03 -7.73
C THR A 271 -1.57 -13.36 -7.75
N ALA A 272 -2.01 -14.33 -6.94
CA ALA A 272 -3.42 -14.68 -6.79
C ALA A 272 -4.21 -13.51 -6.21
N SER A 273 -5.45 -13.39 -6.66
CA SER A 273 -6.42 -12.47 -6.07
C SER A 273 -7.47 -13.27 -5.32
N VAL A 274 -7.42 -13.20 -4.00
CA VAL A 274 -8.45 -13.81 -3.14
C VAL A 274 -9.76 -13.04 -3.32
N ASN A 275 -10.91 -13.72 -3.45
CA ASN A 275 -12.27 -13.17 -3.66
C ASN A 275 -12.67 -12.82 -5.11
N LYS A 276 -11.90 -13.16 -6.13
CA LYS A 276 -12.52 -13.23 -7.45
C LYS A 276 -13.54 -14.37 -7.45
N ARG A 277 -14.68 -14.12 -8.10
CA ARG A 277 -15.73 -15.15 -8.23
C ARG A 277 -15.10 -16.46 -8.70
N THR A 278 -15.25 -17.52 -7.91
CA THR A 278 -14.77 -18.87 -8.23
C THR A 278 -15.73 -19.60 -9.19
N ILE A 279 -16.94 -19.05 -9.38
CA ILE A 279 -17.95 -19.61 -10.25
C ILE A 279 -17.69 -19.12 -11.68
N LYS A 280 -17.55 -20.07 -12.60
CA LYS A 280 -17.41 -19.81 -14.04
C LYS A 280 -18.63 -19.01 -14.53
N PRO A 281 -18.45 -17.88 -15.25
CA PRO A 281 -19.57 -17.18 -15.86
C PRO A 281 -20.19 -18.01 -16.97
N GLU A 282 -21.52 -17.99 -17.06
CA GLU A 282 -22.28 -18.64 -18.14
C GLU A 282 -22.80 -17.60 -19.12
N LEU A 283 -22.73 -17.92 -20.40
CA LEU A 283 -23.28 -17.08 -21.45
C LEU A 283 -24.81 -17.20 -21.48
N SER A 284 -25.46 -16.06 -21.29
CA SER A 284 -26.90 -15.95 -21.52
C SER A 284 -27.19 -15.61 -22.99
N PRO A 285 -28.31 -16.05 -23.56
CA PRO A 285 -28.69 -15.68 -24.91
C PRO A 285 -28.77 -14.17 -25.09
N LYS A 286 -28.15 -13.64 -26.14
CA LYS A 286 -28.25 -12.22 -26.51
C LYS A 286 -29.38 -12.05 -27.53
N PHE A 287 -30.52 -11.55 -27.06
CA PHE A 287 -31.66 -11.25 -27.93
C PHE A 287 -31.46 -9.88 -28.57
N LEU A 288 -31.59 -9.82 -29.90
CA LEU A 288 -31.59 -8.55 -30.65
C LEU A 288 -33.05 -8.09 -30.79
N TYR A 289 -33.27 -6.82 -30.55
CA TYR A 289 -34.57 -6.16 -30.77
C TYR A 289 -34.35 -4.77 -31.37
N PHE A 290 -35.30 -4.31 -32.16
CA PHE A 290 -35.29 -2.95 -32.68
C PHE A 290 -35.67 -1.96 -31.59
N HIS A 291 -34.82 -0.94 -31.40
CA HIS A 291 -35.10 0.15 -30.49
C HIS A 291 -35.92 1.23 -31.22
N GLU A 292 -37.19 1.42 -30.86
CA GLU A 292 -37.92 2.59 -31.33
C GLU A 292 -37.33 3.83 -30.62
N ASN A 293 -36.87 4.81 -31.42
CA ASN A 293 -36.32 6.07 -30.91
C ASN A 293 -37.41 6.85 -30.16
N ARG A 294 -37.52 6.66 -28.85
CA ARG A 294 -38.18 7.61 -27.97
C ARG A 294 -37.21 8.72 -27.59
N PRO A 295 -37.61 10.01 -27.68
CA PRO A 295 -36.73 11.12 -27.29
C PRO A 295 -36.34 10.97 -25.82
N PRO A 296 -35.07 11.22 -25.48
CA PRO A 296 -34.53 11.02 -24.13
C PRO A 296 -35.16 12.03 -23.16
N ALA A 297 -35.63 11.49 -22.01
CA ALA A 297 -35.97 12.32 -20.87
C ALA A 297 -34.71 13.03 -20.32
N PRO A 298 -34.82 14.28 -19.81
CA PRO A 298 -33.66 15.06 -19.41
C PRO A 298 -32.96 14.42 -18.22
N ALA A 299 -31.70 14.06 -18.43
CA ALA A 299 -30.83 13.48 -17.41
C ALA A 299 -30.44 14.53 -16.38
N ARG A 300 -30.71 14.28 -15.10
CA ARG A 300 -30.14 15.03 -13.97
C ARG A 300 -28.65 14.69 -13.85
N MET A 301 -27.81 15.70 -14.08
CA MET A 301 -26.37 15.57 -13.81
C MET A 301 -26.10 15.38 -12.32
N MET A 302 -25.58 14.24 -11.94
CA MET A 302 -24.88 14.06 -10.66
C MET A 302 -23.40 14.45 -10.84
N LYS A 303 -22.98 15.49 -10.14
CA LYS A 303 -21.56 15.89 -10.05
C LYS A 303 -20.79 14.82 -9.24
N ALA A 304 -19.89 14.11 -9.88
CA ALA A 304 -18.90 13.28 -9.21
C ALA A 304 -17.74 14.16 -8.73
N MET A 305 -17.44 14.09 -7.45
CA MET A 305 -16.33 14.77 -6.81
C MET A 305 -15.10 13.86 -6.91
N VAL A 306 -14.10 14.27 -7.67
CA VAL A 306 -12.80 13.58 -7.76
C VAL A 306 -11.89 14.16 -6.68
N THR A 307 -11.52 13.36 -5.71
CA THR A 307 -10.47 13.68 -4.75
C THR A 307 -9.13 13.12 -5.23
N SER A 308 -8.20 14.00 -5.56
CA SER A 308 -6.81 13.64 -5.83
C SER A 308 -6.05 13.44 -4.51
N ARG A 309 -5.38 12.30 -4.36
CA ARG A 309 -4.39 12.08 -3.31
C ARG A 309 -3.00 12.41 -3.85
N ALA A 310 -2.33 13.33 -3.17
CA ALA A 310 -0.93 13.64 -3.38
C ALA A 310 -0.06 12.49 -2.86
N GLY A 311 0.91 12.05 -3.67
CA GLY A 311 1.92 11.07 -3.27
C GLY A 311 3.02 11.75 -2.43
N MET A 312 3.44 11.10 -1.37
CA MET A 312 4.66 11.42 -0.62
C MET A 312 5.85 10.76 -1.33
N GLU A 313 6.85 11.56 -1.66
CA GLU A 313 8.17 11.08 -2.04
C GLU A 313 8.90 10.60 -0.77
N VAL A 314 9.42 9.37 -0.83
CA VAL A 314 10.27 8.78 0.20
C VAL A 314 11.67 8.67 -0.39
N ASP A 315 12.65 9.28 0.29
CA ASP A 315 14.08 9.13 0.00
C ASP A 315 14.49 7.65 0.15
N MET A 316 15.12 7.12 -0.90
CA MET A 316 15.63 5.75 -0.91
C MET A 316 17.13 5.75 -0.59
N GLU A 317 17.49 5.23 0.59
CA GLU A 317 18.83 4.72 0.84
C GLU A 317 19.02 3.40 0.07
N GLU A 318 20.18 3.26 -0.57
CA GLU A 318 20.58 2.04 -1.28
C GLU A 318 20.72 0.88 -0.28
N MET A 319 19.76 -0.06 -0.32
CA MET A 319 19.89 -1.35 0.38
C MET A 319 20.50 -2.39 -0.54
N GLU A 320 21.41 -3.21 -0.01
CA GLU A 320 22.01 -4.35 -0.70
C GLU A 320 20.96 -5.27 -1.31
N ASN A 321 21.24 -5.77 -2.52
CA ASN A 321 20.33 -6.55 -3.36
C ASN A 321 19.74 -7.78 -2.65
N ALA A 322 18.47 -7.69 -2.27
CA ALA A 322 17.70 -8.79 -1.68
C ALA A 322 17.24 -9.85 -2.73
N SER A 323 17.42 -9.59 -4.02
CA SER A 323 17.00 -10.48 -5.11
C SER A 323 17.63 -11.89 -5.09
N ASN A 324 18.74 -12.06 -4.37
CA ASN A 324 19.38 -13.38 -4.16
C ASN A 324 18.63 -14.24 -3.12
N PHE A 325 17.61 -13.69 -2.46
CA PHE A 325 16.89 -14.32 -1.34
C PHE A 325 15.44 -14.63 -1.68
N SER A 326 15.03 -14.56 -2.96
CA SER A 326 13.70 -14.97 -3.38
C SER A 326 13.74 -16.22 -4.25
N LYS A 327 12.72 -17.06 -4.14
CA LYS A 327 12.51 -18.25 -4.97
C LYS A 327 11.14 -18.19 -5.60
N VAL A 328 11.08 -18.25 -6.92
CA VAL A 328 9.81 -18.35 -7.66
C VAL A 328 9.28 -19.77 -7.54
N VAL A 329 8.02 -19.88 -7.12
CA VAL A 329 7.26 -21.14 -7.06
C VAL A 329 6.06 -20.98 -8.00
N GLU A 330 6.04 -21.74 -9.07
CA GLU A 330 4.90 -21.80 -10.00
C GLU A 330 3.88 -22.79 -9.46
N ASN A 331 2.71 -22.30 -9.07
CA ASN A 331 1.55 -23.11 -8.74
C ASN A 331 0.66 -23.26 -9.98
N GLU A 332 -0.26 -24.22 -9.99
CA GLU A 332 -1.16 -24.46 -11.13
C GLU A 332 -2.01 -23.22 -11.52
N LEU A 333 -2.30 -22.33 -10.59
CA LEU A 333 -3.21 -21.19 -10.78
C LEU A 333 -2.55 -19.81 -10.67
N ASN A 334 -1.34 -19.73 -10.11
CA ASN A 334 -0.66 -18.46 -9.83
C ASN A 334 0.83 -18.64 -9.65
N SER A 335 1.57 -17.53 -9.68
CA SER A 335 2.97 -17.49 -9.30
C SER A 335 3.11 -17.00 -7.87
N GLN A 336 4.03 -17.57 -7.12
CA GLN A 336 4.37 -17.19 -5.76
C GLN A 336 5.87 -16.94 -5.66
N PHE A 337 6.24 -15.90 -4.94
CA PHE A 337 7.63 -15.55 -4.67
C PHE A 337 7.88 -15.73 -3.17
N ASP A 338 8.65 -16.76 -2.81
CA ASP A 338 9.00 -17.05 -1.43
C ASP A 338 10.28 -16.28 -1.06
N ILE A 339 10.18 -15.41 -0.08
CA ILE A 339 11.30 -14.62 0.41
C ILE A 339 11.99 -15.41 1.52
N THR A 340 13.27 -15.71 1.34
CA THR A 340 14.03 -16.63 2.21
C THR A 340 14.65 -15.96 3.44
N ILE A 341 14.58 -14.64 3.53
CA ILE A 341 15.01 -13.87 4.70
C ILE A 341 13.79 -13.39 5.48
N PRO A 342 13.86 -13.35 6.83
CA PRO A 342 12.75 -12.83 7.62
C PRO A 342 12.62 -11.31 7.47
N TYR A 343 11.38 -10.85 7.40
CA TYR A 343 11.02 -9.44 7.28
C TYR A 343 10.30 -8.92 8.51
N ARG A 344 10.34 -7.60 8.65
CA ARG A 344 9.52 -6.85 9.59
C ARG A 344 8.66 -5.87 8.79
N VAL A 345 7.34 -5.95 8.96
CA VAL A 345 6.38 -5.00 8.37
C VAL A 345 5.49 -4.48 9.48
N ASN A 346 5.66 -3.21 9.85
CA ASN A 346 4.88 -2.60 10.90
C ASN A 346 3.45 -2.29 10.40
N SER A 347 2.48 -2.35 11.31
CA SER A 347 1.11 -1.96 10.96
C SER A 347 1.04 -0.46 10.64
N GLY A 348 0.40 -0.12 9.52
CA GLY A 348 0.33 1.24 8.98
C GLY A 348 1.53 1.66 8.14
N ALA A 349 2.50 0.75 7.91
CA ALA A 349 3.68 0.99 7.09
C ALA A 349 3.64 0.22 5.76
N SER A 350 4.53 0.60 4.86
CA SER A 350 4.81 -0.11 3.60
C SER A 350 6.30 -0.39 3.52
N GLU A 351 6.64 -1.60 3.05
CA GLU A 351 8.03 -2.03 2.87
C GLU A 351 8.25 -2.46 1.42
N THR A 352 9.35 -2.02 0.83
CA THR A 352 9.73 -2.44 -0.52
C THR A 352 10.62 -3.68 -0.44
N VAL A 353 10.15 -4.76 -1.05
CA VAL A 353 10.84 -6.07 -1.09
C VAL A 353 11.30 -6.32 -2.52
N GLU A 354 12.57 -6.63 -2.71
CA GLU A 354 13.05 -7.11 -4.01
C GLU A 354 12.58 -8.54 -4.23
N VAL A 355 11.91 -8.74 -5.39
CA VAL A 355 11.31 -10.03 -5.76
C VAL A 355 12.23 -10.80 -6.68
N GLN A 356 12.68 -10.16 -7.76
CA GLN A 356 13.48 -10.83 -8.79
C GLN A 356 14.27 -9.82 -9.62
N LYS A 357 15.49 -10.22 -10.02
CA LYS A 357 16.29 -9.50 -11.00
C LYS A 357 16.34 -10.30 -12.29
N LEU A 358 15.91 -9.70 -13.39
CA LEU A 358 15.78 -10.33 -14.70
C LEU A 358 16.67 -9.62 -15.72
N THR A 359 17.36 -10.38 -16.56
CA THR A 359 18.01 -9.87 -17.76
C THR A 359 17.13 -10.20 -18.95
N ILE A 360 16.60 -9.19 -19.63
CA ILE A 360 15.58 -9.34 -20.67
C ILE A 360 16.13 -8.89 -22.02
N ASN A 361 16.04 -9.77 -23.02
CA ASN A 361 16.36 -9.43 -24.39
C ASN A 361 15.23 -8.59 -25.01
N ALA A 362 15.56 -7.50 -25.66
CA ALA A 362 14.60 -6.62 -26.32
C ALA A 362 15.09 -6.16 -27.69
N GLU A 363 14.15 -5.90 -28.57
CA GLU A 363 14.37 -5.14 -29.79
C GLU A 363 14.08 -3.66 -29.50
N TYR A 364 14.99 -2.77 -29.86
CA TYR A 364 14.83 -1.34 -29.61
C TYR A 364 14.36 -0.63 -30.86
N VAL A 365 13.20 0.03 -30.78
CA VAL A 365 12.57 0.76 -31.88
C VAL A 365 12.23 2.16 -31.40
N THR A 366 12.58 3.18 -32.18
CA THR A 366 12.13 4.54 -31.91
C THR A 366 10.77 4.78 -32.58
N TYR A 367 9.75 5.03 -31.78
CA TYR A 367 8.41 5.38 -32.24
C TYR A 367 8.28 6.89 -32.43
N VAL A 368 7.62 7.29 -33.49
CA VAL A 368 7.38 8.68 -33.85
C VAL A 368 5.93 8.88 -34.25
N VAL A 369 5.24 9.84 -33.65
CA VAL A 369 3.86 10.20 -34.00
C VAL A 369 3.80 11.70 -34.27
N PRO A 370 4.26 12.16 -35.45
CA PRO A 370 4.55 13.57 -35.74
C PRO A 370 3.31 14.45 -35.77
N LYS A 371 2.12 13.87 -35.81
CA LYS A 371 0.83 14.57 -35.67
C LYS A 371 0.62 15.14 -34.27
N TYR A 372 1.21 14.55 -33.25
CA TYR A 372 1.01 14.91 -31.83
C TYR A 372 2.28 15.41 -31.15
N ASP A 373 3.45 14.87 -31.50
CA ASP A 373 4.72 15.19 -30.86
C ASP A 373 5.86 15.12 -31.91
N ASP A 374 6.77 16.07 -31.87
CA ASP A 374 7.92 16.18 -32.77
C ASP A 374 9.16 15.40 -32.29
N SER A 375 9.00 14.59 -31.25
CA SER A 375 10.06 13.77 -30.65
C SER A 375 9.93 12.30 -31.03
N GLY A 376 11.06 11.59 -31.08
CA GLY A 376 11.10 10.15 -31.08
C GLY A 376 10.98 9.61 -29.66
N PHE A 377 10.33 8.45 -29.49
CA PHE A 377 10.25 7.73 -28.23
C PHE A 377 10.94 6.38 -28.37
N LEU A 378 12.03 6.18 -27.63
CA LEU A 378 12.72 4.89 -27.60
C LEU A 378 11.87 3.87 -26.84
N VAL A 379 11.60 2.74 -27.46
CA VAL A 379 10.76 1.66 -26.90
C VAL A 379 11.53 0.34 -26.98
N ALA A 380 11.58 -0.38 -25.87
CA ALA A 380 12.03 -1.75 -25.81
C ALA A 380 10.84 -2.67 -26.09
N GLU A 381 10.95 -3.50 -27.13
CA GLU A 381 9.98 -4.52 -27.50
C GLU A 381 10.46 -5.89 -27.08
N VAL A 382 9.74 -6.53 -26.16
CA VAL A 382 10.05 -7.85 -25.61
C VAL A 382 9.13 -8.88 -26.22
N LYS A 383 9.70 -9.91 -26.83
CA LYS A 383 8.99 -11.10 -27.32
C LYS A 383 8.84 -12.12 -26.19
N ASP A 384 7.83 -12.97 -26.26
CA ASP A 384 7.60 -14.09 -25.35
C ASP A 384 7.65 -13.70 -23.86
N TRP A 385 7.19 -12.49 -23.57
CA TRP A 385 7.25 -11.87 -22.23
C TRP A 385 6.45 -12.60 -21.15
N GLY A 386 5.50 -13.49 -21.53
CA GLY A 386 4.69 -14.29 -20.60
C GLY A 386 5.53 -15.15 -19.64
N GLN A 387 6.74 -15.58 -20.08
CA GLN A 387 7.66 -16.36 -19.25
C GLN A 387 8.19 -15.62 -18.01
N TYR A 388 8.11 -14.28 -17.98
CA TYR A 388 8.63 -13.49 -16.87
C TYR A 388 7.59 -13.23 -15.76
N ASN A 389 6.36 -13.71 -15.92
CA ASN A 389 5.27 -13.53 -14.93
C ASN A 389 5.08 -12.07 -14.46
N LEU A 390 5.26 -11.10 -15.38
CA LEU A 390 5.16 -9.67 -15.05
C LEU A 390 3.69 -9.29 -14.85
N MET A 391 3.43 -8.60 -13.75
CA MET A 391 2.12 -8.00 -13.46
C MET A 391 2.08 -6.55 -13.98
N PRO A 392 0.88 -6.01 -14.31
CA PRO A 392 0.75 -4.60 -14.70
C PRO A 392 1.20 -3.68 -13.57
N ALA A 393 2.19 -2.82 -13.85
CA ALA A 393 2.73 -1.89 -12.85
C ALA A 393 3.54 -0.74 -13.45
N THR A 394 3.79 0.28 -12.64
CA THR A 394 4.70 1.37 -12.95
C THR A 394 6.14 0.88 -12.95
N ALA A 395 6.92 1.35 -13.91
CA ALA A 395 8.36 1.13 -14.02
C ALA A 395 9.12 2.45 -13.96
N ASN A 396 10.13 2.52 -13.12
CA ASN A 396 11.13 3.57 -13.15
C ASN A 396 12.15 3.21 -14.25
N ILE A 397 12.45 4.15 -15.11
CA ILE A 397 13.35 3.94 -16.27
C ILE A 397 14.67 4.63 -16.00
N TYR A 398 15.74 3.85 -16.10
CA TYR A 398 17.12 4.30 -16.03
C TYR A 398 17.81 3.98 -17.36
N PHE A 399 18.40 4.97 -17.99
CA PHE A 399 19.16 4.82 -19.23
C PHE A 399 20.57 5.40 -19.03
N GLU A 400 21.60 4.60 -19.28
CA GLU A 400 23.01 4.99 -19.00
C GLU A 400 23.16 5.54 -17.57
N ASP A 401 22.62 4.81 -16.57
CA ASP A 401 22.59 5.13 -15.12
C ASP A 401 21.81 6.40 -14.74
N ASN A 402 21.21 7.11 -15.69
CA ASN A 402 20.41 8.29 -15.41
C ASN A 402 18.93 7.93 -15.29
N PHE A 403 18.24 8.46 -14.27
CA PHE A 403 16.79 8.36 -14.18
C PHE A 403 16.15 9.24 -15.27
N ILE A 404 15.41 8.59 -16.17
CA ILE A 404 14.76 9.28 -17.32
C ILE A 404 13.31 9.62 -17.01
N GLY A 405 12.64 8.79 -16.19
CA GLY A 405 11.23 8.98 -15.86
C GLY A 405 10.52 7.70 -15.51
N LYS A 406 9.20 7.75 -15.58
CA LYS A 406 8.33 6.59 -15.29
C LYS A 406 7.63 6.12 -16.55
N SER A 407 7.52 4.81 -16.72
CA SER A 407 6.77 4.13 -17.75
C SER A 407 5.78 3.16 -17.11
N TYR A 408 5.02 2.43 -17.91
CA TYR A 408 4.07 1.45 -17.45
C TYR A 408 4.31 0.11 -18.16
N VAL A 409 4.51 -0.95 -17.38
CA VAL A 409 4.54 -2.32 -17.86
C VAL A 409 3.12 -2.86 -17.75
N GLY A 410 2.41 -2.94 -18.88
CA GLY A 410 1.01 -3.39 -18.91
C GLY A 410 0.89 -4.86 -19.33
N GLN A 411 -0.25 -5.48 -19.00
CA GLN A 411 -0.64 -6.71 -19.67
C GLN A 411 -1.16 -6.36 -21.07
N GLY A 412 -0.31 -6.53 -22.09
CA GLY A 412 -0.74 -6.55 -23.47
C GLY A 412 -1.43 -7.87 -23.83
N ASN A 413 -1.83 -7.99 -25.09
CA ASN A 413 -2.23 -9.28 -25.64
C ASN A 413 -1.03 -10.24 -25.52
N PRO A 414 -1.16 -11.44 -24.92
CA PRO A 414 -0.05 -12.39 -24.74
C PRO A 414 0.65 -12.79 -26.06
N THR A 415 -0.03 -12.64 -27.18
CA THR A 415 0.50 -12.91 -28.53
C THR A 415 1.25 -11.71 -29.14
N GLU A 416 1.22 -10.55 -28.52
CA GLU A 416 1.90 -9.33 -28.97
C GLU A 416 3.18 -9.11 -28.16
N LYS A 417 4.10 -8.31 -28.72
CA LYS A 417 5.29 -7.88 -27.99
C LYS A 417 4.91 -6.96 -26.84
N LEU A 418 5.52 -7.14 -25.67
CA LEU A 418 5.45 -6.16 -24.60
C LEU A 418 6.29 -4.93 -24.99
N LYS A 419 5.70 -3.75 -24.93
CA LYS A 419 6.36 -2.48 -25.26
C LYS A 419 6.60 -1.68 -23.99
N ILE A 420 7.85 -1.33 -23.73
CA ILE A 420 8.26 -0.52 -22.59
C ILE A 420 8.88 0.76 -23.12
N SER A 421 8.24 1.90 -22.89
CA SER A 421 8.79 3.19 -23.29
C SER A 421 9.97 3.55 -22.38
N LEU A 422 11.10 3.86 -22.99
CA LEU A 422 12.34 4.25 -22.33
C LEU A 422 12.57 5.76 -22.30
N GLY A 423 11.62 6.54 -22.82
CA GLY A 423 11.69 7.99 -22.83
C GLY A 423 11.89 8.61 -24.21
N ARG A 424 12.07 9.92 -24.22
CA ARG A 424 12.27 10.72 -25.44
C ARG A 424 13.69 10.53 -25.97
N ASP A 425 13.81 10.39 -27.28
CA ASP A 425 15.07 10.32 -28.01
C ASP A 425 15.31 11.64 -28.78
N GLU A 426 15.90 12.61 -28.12
CA GLU A 426 16.16 13.94 -28.69
C GLU A 426 17.16 13.93 -29.87
N ARG A 427 17.85 12.80 -30.07
CA ARG A 427 18.76 12.63 -31.21
C ARG A 427 18.05 12.17 -32.49
N VAL A 428 16.74 11.94 -32.42
CA VAL A 428 15.85 11.72 -33.56
C VAL A 428 15.02 12.98 -33.73
N GLN A 429 15.39 13.81 -34.72
CA GLN A 429 14.68 15.04 -35.04
C GLN A 429 13.54 14.75 -36.02
N VAL A 430 12.37 15.26 -35.71
CA VAL A 430 11.14 15.02 -36.46
C VAL A 430 10.46 16.33 -36.73
N LYS A 431 9.94 16.52 -37.95
CA LYS A 431 9.14 17.65 -38.31
C LYS A 431 8.01 17.23 -39.24
N ARG A 432 6.79 17.68 -38.99
CA ARG A 432 5.62 17.47 -39.84
C ARG A 432 5.12 18.83 -40.31
N GLU A 433 5.08 19.02 -41.61
CA GLU A 433 4.64 20.30 -42.23
C GLU A 433 3.54 20.04 -43.25
N GLU A 434 2.56 20.93 -43.29
CA GLU A 434 1.52 20.91 -44.30
C GLU A 434 2.08 21.47 -45.63
N ILE A 435 1.85 20.77 -46.71
CA ILE A 435 2.24 21.22 -48.07
C ILE A 435 1.19 22.22 -48.53
N THR A 436 1.44 23.51 -48.32
CA THR A 436 0.48 24.60 -48.60
C THR A 436 0.02 24.68 -50.04
N ASP A 437 0.91 24.43 -50.99
CA ASP A 437 0.59 24.45 -52.42
C ASP A 437 -0.31 23.27 -52.86
N TYR A 438 -0.37 22.22 -52.01
CA TYR A 438 -1.20 21.05 -52.27
C TYR A 438 -2.57 21.18 -51.61
N LYS A 439 -2.75 21.99 -50.58
CA LYS A 439 -4.02 22.24 -49.93
C LYS A 439 -4.95 22.99 -50.85
N THR A 440 -5.91 22.29 -51.43
CA THR A 440 -6.87 22.89 -52.37
C THR A 440 -8.29 22.47 -52.01
N ARG A 441 -9.23 23.42 -52.25
CA ARG A 441 -10.66 23.18 -52.16
C ARG A 441 -11.30 23.48 -53.48
N LYS A 442 -11.83 22.46 -54.16
CA LYS A 442 -12.45 22.59 -55.47
C LYS A 442 -13.87 22.04 -55.46
N THR A 443 -14.77 22.71 -56.15
CA THR A 443 -16.16 22.26 -56.32
C THR A 443 -16.31 21.56 -57.66
N PHE A 444 -16.79 20.34 -57.67
CA PHE A 444 -17.08 19.53 -58.85
C PHE A 444 -18.56 19.11 -58.81
N GLY A 445 -19.38 19.77 -59.64
CA GLY A 445 -20.82 19.45 -59.68
C GLY A 445 -21.50 19.66 -58.31
N SER A 446 -22.03 18.60 -57.73
CA SER A 446 -22.70 18.62 -56.43
C SER A 446 -21.73 18.39 -55.23
N ASN A 447 -20.45 18.13 -55.50
CA ASN A 447 -19.49 17.76 -54.43
C ASN A 447 -18.37 18.82 -54.28
N ILE A 448 -17.82 18.85 -53.08
CA ILE A 448 -16.57 19.52 -52.75
C ILE A 448 -15.48 18.44 -52.63
N ARG A 449 -14.30 18.75 -53.18
CA ARG A 449 -13.09 17.96 -53.01
C ARG A 449 -12.02 18.79 -52.32
N GLU A 450 -11.54 18.37 -51.18
CA GLU A 450 -10.46 19.00 -50.45
C GLU A 450 -9.24 18.10 -50.42
N SER A 451 -8.08 18.61 -50.80
CA SER A 451 -6.82 17.87 -50.84
C SER A 451 -5.91 18.32 -49.71
N PHE A 452 -5.29 17.36 -49.05
CA PHE A 452 -4.38 17.55 -47.92
C PHE A 452 -3.05 16.86 -48.21
N GLY A 453 -1.95 17.54 -48.00
CA GLY A 453 -0.60 17.01 -48.14
C GLY A 453 0.25 17.36 -46.93
N TYR A 454 1.01 16.41 -46.47
CA TYR A 454 1.97 16.56 -45.38
C TYR A 454 3.32 16.00 -45.77
N GLU A 455 4.38 16.71 -45.40
CA GLU A 455 5.75 16.26 -45.46
C GLU A 455 6.25 15.95 -44.06
N ILE A 456 6.75 14.73 -43.82
CA ILE A 456 7.34 14.32 -42.57
C ILE A 456 8.83 14.16 -42.78
N SER A 457 9.60 15.05 -42.19
CA SER A 457 11.06 15.05 -42.24
C SER A 457 11.62 14.38 -40.99
N LEU A 458 12.46 13.38 -41.18
CA LEU A 458 13.08 12.59 -40.14
C LEU A 458 14.60 12.69 -40.24
N LYS A 459 15.32 12.89 -39.13
CA LYS A 459 16.77 12.97 -39.11
C LYS A 459 17.36 12.21 -37.95
N ASN A 460 18.26 11.28 -38.25
CA ASN A 460 19.06 10.57 -37.25
C ASN A 460 20.35 11.37 -37.01
N THR A 461 20.54 11.86 -35.78
CA THR A 461 21.79 12.54 -35.39
C THR A 461 22.73 11.65 -34.57
N LYS A 462 22.39 10.37 -34.40
CA LYS A 462 23.25 9.38 -33.72
C LYS A 462 24.40 8.92 -34.62
N SER A 463 25.42 8.35 -33.99
CA SER A 463 26.56 7.70 -34.67
C SER A 463 26.24 6.31 -35.20
N SER A 464 25.10 5.74 -34.84
CA SER A 464 24.61 4.43 -35.25
C SER A 464 23.35 4.52 -36.11
N SER A 465 23.06 3.47 -36.87
CA SER A 465 21.78 3.28 -37.54
C SER A 465 20.67 3.05 -36.52
N ILE A 466 19.47 3.57 -36.80
CA ILE A 466 18.30 3.41 -35.92
C ILE A 466 17.12 2.76 -36.66
N SER A 467 16.35 1.97 -35.93
CA SER A 467 15.06 1.47 -36.40
C SER A 467 13.96 2.42 -35.94
N LEU A 468 13.14 2.90 -36.88
CA LEU A 468 12.04 3.83 -36.65
C LEU A 468 10.71 3.22 -37.03
N SER A 469 9.70 3.42 -36.21
CA SER A 469 8.30 3.19 -36.56
C SER A 469 7.57 4.51 -36.51
N VAL A 470 7.24 5.06 -37.67
CA VAL A 470 6.53 6.33 -37.81
C VAL A 470 5.04 6.05 -37.98
N GLU A 471 4.21 6.71 -37.21
CA GLU A 471 2.76 6.58 -37.28
C GLU A 471 2.11 7.93 -37.54
N ASP A 472 1.22 7.99 -38.54
CA ASP A 472 0.35 9.11 -38.83
C ASP A 472 -1.07 8.61 -39.14
N GLN A 473 -1.99 9.47 -39.46
CA GLN A 473 -3.39 9.12 -39.65
C GLN A 473 -4.06 9.98 -40.67
N ILE A 474 -4.83 9.37 -41.58
CA ILE A 474 -5.86 10.01 -42.38
C ILE A 474 -7.22 9.88 -41.70
N PRO A 475 -8.20 10.77 -41.99
CA PRO A 475 -9.56 10.58 -41.51
C PRO A 475 -10.19 9.30 -42.09
N VAL A 476 -11.19 8.75 -41.39
CA VAL A 476 -12.07 7.70 -41.90
C VAL A 476 -13.51 8.13 -41.71
N SER A 477 -14.41 7.70 -42.61
CA SER A 477 -15.83 8.02 -42.53
C SER A 477 -16.68 6.78 -42.38
N GLN A 478 -17.76 6.90 -41.60
CA GLN A 478 -18.85 5.91 -41.55
C GLN A 478 -20.05 6.36 -42.45
N ASP A 479 -20.00 7.58 -42.95
CA ASP A 479 -21.02 8.14 -43.89
C ASP A 479 -20.59 7.84 -45.32
N SER A 480 -21.46 7.17 -46.09
CA SER A 480 -21.22 6.79 -47.48
C SER A 480 -21.11 8.00 -48.43
N ASP A 481 -21.56 9.18 -48.03
CA ASP A 481 -21.45 10.40 -48.80
C ASP A 481 -20.07 11.09 -48.67
N ILE A 482 -19.22 10.62 -47.78
CA ILE A 482 -17.86 11.12 -47.58
C ILE A 482 -16.87 10.06 -48.10
N GLU A 483 -16.21 10.35 -49.18
CA GLU A 483 -15.17 9.51 -49.79
C GLU A 483 -13.79 10.05 -49.42
N ILE A 484 -12.86 9.16 -48.99
CA ILE A 484 -11.47 9.50 -48.71
C ILE A 484 -10.59 8.74 -49.70
N ASP A 485 -9.91 9.45 -50.58
CA ASP A 485 -8.99 8.88 -51.55
C ASP A 485 -7.54 9.12 -51.11
N VAL A 486 -6.77 8.05 -50.98
CA VAL A 486 -5.34 8.13 -50.67
C VAL A 486 -4.57 8.32 -51.98
N GLU A 487 -3.75 9.37 -52.06
CA GLU A 487 -2.97 9.67 -53.26
C GLU A 487 -1.50 9.27 -53.11
N GLU A 488 -0.91 9.47 -51.95
CA GLU A 488 0.49 9.12 -51.70
C GLU A 488 0.76 8.74 -50.24
N LEU A 489 1.41 7.62 -50.03
CA LEU A 489 1.82 7.12 -48.69
C LEU A 489 3.31 6.85 -48.59
N ASN A 490 4.10 7.03 -49.63
CA ASN A 490 5.53 6.66 -49.66
C ASN A 490 5.89 5.32 -49.07
N GLY A 491 5.08 4.31 -49.35
CA GLY A 491 5.27 2.93 -48.85
C GLY A 491 4.73 2.68 -47.44
N GLY A 492 3.98 3.61 -46.87
CA GLY A 492 3.28 3.39 -45.57
C GLY A 492 2.17 2.35 -45.67
N GLN A 493 2.00 1.58 -44.63
CA GLN A 493 0.93 0.58 -44.49
C GLN A 493 -0.29 1.25 -43.87
N LEU A 494 -1.40 1.31 -44.63
CA LEU A 494 -2.66 1.85 -44.16
C LEU A 494 -3.54 0.78 -43.53
N ASN A 495 -4.06 1.08 -42.36
CA ASN A 495 -5.19 0.36 -41.77
C ASN A 495 -6.49 1.11 -42.13
N GLU A 496 -7.26 0.59 -43.07
CA GLU A 496 -8.48 1.22 -43.60
C GLU A 496 -9.57 1.44 -42.53
N GLN A 497 -9.62 0.61 -41.48
CA GLN A 497 -10.63 0.74 -40.44
C GLN A 497 -10.37 1.92 -39.48
N SER A 498 -9.09 2.23 -39.22
CA SER A 498 -8.68 3.27 -38.29
C SER A 498 -8.09 4.52 -38.96
N GLY A 499 -7.76 4.44 -40.26
CA GLY A 499 -7.03 5.46 -40.99
C GLY A 499 -5.56 5.59 -40.59
N LYS A 500 -5.07 4.72 -39.71
CA LYS A 500 -3.69 4.73 -39.22
C LYS A 500 -2.73 4.27 -40.33
N ILE A 501 -1.66 5.03 -40.50
CA ILE A 501 -0.58 4.70 -41.43
C ILE A 501 0.67 4.44 -40.61
N ARG A 502 1.42 3.42 -41.00
CA ARG A 502 2.67 3.06 -40.35
C ARG A 502 3.78 2.86 -41.39
N TRP A 503 4.94 3.46 -41.13
CA TRP A 503 6.18 3.26 -41.84
C TRP A 503 7.21 2.66 -40.92
N ASP A 504 7.75 1.50 -41.24
CA ASP A 504 8.88 0.88 -40.55
C ASP A 504 10.15 1.13 -41.37
N LEU A 505 11.09 1.88 -40.81
CA LEU A 505 12.23 2.44 -41.51
C LEU A 505 13.52 2.15 -40.76
N THR A 506 14.62 2.05 -41.50
CA THR A 506 15.97 2.12 -40.94
C THR A 506 16.65 3.36 -41.49
N ILE A 507 17.10 4.27 -40.59
CA ILE A 507 17.83 5.47 -40.98
C ILE A 507 19.28 5.32 -40.52
N PRO A 508 20.25 5.28 -41.45
CA PRO A 508 21.66 5.23 -41.12
C PRO A 508 22.13 6.45 -40.32
N SER A 509 23.32 6.33 -39.72
CA SER A 509 23.98 7.42 -38.96
C SER A 509 24.02 8.70 -39.76
N ALA A 510 23.67 9.83 -39.13
CA ALA A 510 23.71 11.20 -39.68
C ALA A 510 22.89 11.41 -40.94
N GLN A 511 21.97 10.50 -41.29
CA GLN A 511 21.12 10.62 -42.48
C GLN A 511 19.70 11.13 -42.15
N SER A 512 19.04 11.66 -43.19
CA SER A 512 17.66 12.12 -43.15
C SER A 512 16.77 11.32 -44.10
N ARG A 513 15.47 11.26 -43.80
CA ARG A 513 14.44 10.68 -44.66
C ARG A 513 13.24 11.58 -44.67
N GLN A 514 12.61 11.72 -45.84
CA GLN A 514 11.34 12.44 -46.05
C GLN A 514 10.26 11.43 -46.40
N LEU A 515 9.06 11.62 -45.85
CA LEU A 515 7.85 10.87 -46.18
C LEU A 515 6.78 11.87 -46.63
N LEU A 516 6.02 11.50 -47.64
CA LEU A 516 4.89 12.28 -48.13
C LEU A 516 3.60 11.52 -47.80
N LEU A 517 2.65 12.23 -47.23
CA LEU A 517 1.30 11.77 -47.00
C LEU A 517 0.34 12.71 -47.74
N LYS A 518 -0.38 12.17 -48.73
CA LYS A 518 -1.37 12.96 -49.49
C LYS A 518 -2.67 12.18 -49.58
N TYR A 519 -3.77 12.87 -49.32
CA TYR A 519 -5.12 12.34 -49.47
C TYR A 519 -6.11 13.43 -49.84
N THR A 520 -7.26 13.01 -50.36
CA THR A 520 -8.38 13.91 -50.65
C THR A 520 -9.63 13.42 -49.96
N VAL A 521 -10.47 14.38 -49.59
CA VAL A 521 -11.79 14.15 -49.01
C VAL A 521 -12.82 14.75 -49.94
N LYS A 522 -13.81 13.96 -50.35
CA LYS A 522 -14.92 14.36 -51.22
C LYS A 522 -16.22 14.23 -50.45
N TYR A 523 -17.04 15.26 -50.48
CA TYR A 523 -18.32 15.32 -49.80
C TYR A 523 -19.31 16.24 -50.49
N PRO A 524 -20.67 16.13 -50.27
CA PRO A 524 -21.67 17.00 -50.87
C PRO A 524 -21.49 18.47 -50.46
N LYS A 525 -21.70 19.39 -51.40
CA LYS A 525 -21.48 20.84 -51.21
C LYS A 525 -22.47 21.50 -50.24
N ASP A 526 -23.62 20.87 -50.01
CA ASP A 526 -24.69 21.31 -49.13
C ASP A 526 -24.50 20.82 -47.68
N LYS A 527 -23.48 20.01 -47.44
CA LYS A 527 -23.08 19.52 -46.13
C LYS A 527 -21.75 20.13 -45.68
N GLN A 528 -21.56 20.19 -44.35
CA GLN A 528 -20.31 20.66 -43.73
C GLN A 528 -19.69 19.49 -42.97
N VAL A 529 -18.36 19.36 -43.07
CA VAL A 529 -17.54 18.42 -42.29
C VAL A 529 -16.73 19.23 -41.28
N PRO A 530 -17.25 19.46 -40.05
CA PRO A 530 -16.69 20.46 -39.13
C PRO A 530 -15.34 20.06 -38.52
N ASN A 531 -14.93 18.81 -38.67
CA ASN A 531 -13.68 18.22 -38.11
C ASN A 531 -12.65 17.87 -39.21
N LEU A 532 -12.78 18.46 -40.39
CA LEU A 532 -11.85 18.26 -41.51
C LEU A 532 -10.70 19.26 -41.47
#